data_59a872f307a6f704762ea27e29f2d99c
#
_entry.id   59a872f307a6f704762ea27e29f2d99c
#
_cell.length_a   1.000
_cell.length_b   1.000
_cell.length_c   1.000
_cell.angle_alpha   90.00
_cell.angle_beta   90.00
_cell.angle_gamma   90.00
#
_symmetry.space_group_name_H-M   'P 1'
#
loop_
_entity.id
_entity.type
_entity.pdbx_description
1 polymer ?
#
loop_
_entity_poly.entity_id
_entity_poly.type
_entity_poly.pdbx_seq_one_letter_code
_entity_poly.pdbx_strand_id
1 'polypeptide(L)'
;FNTNYEYKSLSLDTNSKIPLPTNCVKIDANKSNRHLNLTIRNGFLYDMEKDTDVFTSVPNSVDIVLVQQFEHLPEYARRYITMKAARRFASRFIGDTTITQLIGQDENEALVAFQQSEAQESDTNILNGDSNTFSIINRTTRRTY
;
A
#
# COMPACT_ATOMS: atom_id res chain seq x y z
N PHE A 1 -8.17 0.84 -3.75
CA PHE A 1 -7.04 1.58 -4.36
C PHE A 1 -5.72 1.00 -3.87
N ASN A 2 -4.95 0.39 -4.77
CA ASN A 2 -3.73 -0.32 -4.40
C ASN A 2 -2.48 0.53 -4.70
N THR A 3 -1.76 0.93 -3.65
CA THR A 3 -0.45 1.60 -3.75
C THR A 3 0.72 0.63 -3.51
N ASN A 4 0.42 -0.66 -3.32
CA ASN A 4 1.39 -1.72 -3.12
C ASN A 4 1.62 -2.45 -4.44
N TYR A 5 2.84 -2.44 -4.95
CA TYR A 5 3.21 -3.01 -6.25
C TYR A 5 4.34 -4.02 -6.10
N GLU A 6 4.24 -5.10 -6.85
CA GLU A 6 5.42 -5.92 -7.14
C GLU A 6 6.31 -5.18 -8.15
N TYR A 7 7.45 -4.70 -7.69
CA TYR A 7 8.41 -3.94 -8.50
C TYR A 7 9.50 -4.86 -9.03
N LYS A 8 9.57 -4.97 -10.36
CA LYS A 8 10.49 -5.85 -11.10
C LYS A 8 11.61 -5.10 -11.82
N SER A 9 11.50 -3.78 -11.95
CA SER A 9 12.47 -2.96 -12.68
C SER A 9 13.67 -2.56 -11.82
N LEU A 10 14.19 -3.51 -11.06
CA LEU A 10 15.40 -3.31 -10.26
C LEU A 10 16.64 -3.44 -11.16
N SER A 11 17.61 -2.54 -10.98
CA SER A 11 18.90 -2.59 -11.67
C SER A 11 20.02 -2.09 -10.77
N LEU A 12 21.22 -2.59 -10.96
CA LEU A 12 22.40 -2.08 -10.28
C LEU A 12 22.88 -0.78 -10.96
N ASP A 13 23.26 0.18 -10.17
CA ASP A 13 24.00 1.36 -10.63
C ASP A 13 25.52 1.04 -10.78
N THR A 14 26.30 2.03 -11.14
CA THR A 14 27.77 1.93 -11.28
C THR A 14 28.48 1.57 -9.98
N ASN A 15 27.85 1.79 -8.83
CA ASN A 15 28.37 1.48 -7.50
C ASN A 15 27.80 0.19 -6.92
N SER A 16 27.15 -0.65 -7.74
CA SER A 16 26.47 -1.88 -7.32
C SER A 16 25.35 -1.65 -6.30
N LYS A 17 24.72 -0.47 -6.32
CA LYS A 17 23.54 -0.12 -5.53
C LYS A 17 22.28 -0.18 -6.37
N ILE A 18 21.13 -0.41 -5.74
CA ILE A 18 19.84 -0.51 -6.42
C ILE A 18 19.03 0.76 -6.10
N PRO A 19 18.90 1.72 -7.05
CA PRO A 19 18.11 2.91 -6.84
C PRO A 19 16.61 2.57 -6.83
N LEU A 20 15.86 3.24 -5.96
CA LEU A 20 14.43 3.11 -5.82
C LEU A 20 13.71 4.36 -6.34
N PRO A 21 12.43 4.24 -6.77
CA PRO A 21 11.63 5.41 -7.13
C PRO A 21 11.60 6.44 -6.00
N THR A 22 11.68 7.72 -6.34
CA THR A 22 11.73 8.83 -5.37
C THR A 22 10.48 8.95 -4.50
N ASN A 23 9.34 8.44 -4.99
CA ASN A 23 8.07 8.38 -4.28
C ASN A 23 7.85 7.06 -3.52
N CYS A 24 8.87 6.21 -3.40
CA CYS A 24 8.80 4.97 -2.62
C CYS A 24 8.90 5.28 -1.12
N VAL A 25 7.90 4.87 -0.34
CA VAL A 25 7.85 5.09 1.12
C VAL A 25 8.05 3.83 1.94
N LYS A 26 7.76 2.68 1.36
CA LYS A 26 7.97 1.39 2.01
C LYS A 26 8.42 0.38 0.98
N ILE A 27 9.27 -0.52 1.43
CA ILE A 27 9.71 -1.69 0.67
C ILE A 27 9.62 -2.91 1.56
N ASP A 28 9.31 -4.04 0.95
CA ASP A 28 9.30 -5.34 1.62
C ASP A 28 9.81 -6.42 0.66
N ALA A 29 10.34 -7.49 1.22
CA ALA A 29 10.70 -8.65 0.44
C ALA A 29 9.43 -9.40 0.02
N ASN A 30 9.28 -9.67 -1.27
CA ASN A 30 8.14 -10.44 -1.75
C ASN A 30 8.23 -11.93 -1.35
N LYS A 31 7.20 -12.71 -1.70
CA LYS A 31 7.11 -14.14 -1.35
C LYS A 31 8.34 -14.95 -1.79
N SER A 32 8.97 -14.59 -2.90
CA SER A 32 10.14 -15.28 -3.46
C SER A 32 11.45 -14.94 -2.76
N ASN A 33 11.50 -13.78 -2.08
CA ASN A 33 12.69 -13.22 -1.44
C ASN A 33 12.53 -13.02 0.08
N ARG A 34 11.66 -13.82 0.74
CA ARG A 34 11.35 -13.69 2.18
C ARG A 34 12.56 -13.80 3.13
N HIS A 35 13.65 -14.36 2.63
CA HIS A 35 14.92 -14.47 3.36
C HIS A 35 15.68 -13.14 3.42
N LEU A 36 15.28 -12.13 2.64
CA LEU A 36 15.91 -10.81 2.65
C LEU A 36 15.16 -9.88 3.59
N ASN A 37 15.90 -9.19 4.44
CA ASN A 37 15.36 -8.13 5.30
C ASN A 37 15.72 -6.77 4.68
N LEU A 38 14.80 -6.22 3.88
CA LEU A 38 15.05 -5.07 3.03
C LEU A 38 14.43 -3.80 3.60
N THR A 39 15.12 -2.68 3.44
CA THR A 39 14.61 -1.34 3.76
C THR A 39 15.10 -0.30 2.75
N ILE A 40 14.68 0.96 2.94
CA ILE A 40 15.12 2.09 2.14
C ILE A 40 16.12 2.90 2.94
N ARG A 41 17.29 3.19 2.35
CA ARG A 41 18.26 4.11 2.93
C ARG A 41 18.82 5.01 1.83
N ASN A 42 18.69 6.32 2.01
CA ASN A 42 19.17 7.34 1.05
C ASN A 42 18.66 7.16 -0.40
N GLY A 43 17.44 6.63 -0.58
CA GLY A 43 16.86 6.37 -1.92
C GLY A 43 17.33 5.09 -2.59
N PHE A 44 18.11 4.27 -1.89
CA PHE A 44 18.59 2.97 -2.36
C PHE A 44 18.00 1.83 -1.54
N LEU A 45 17.97 0.65 -2.13
CA LEU A 45 17.68 -0.59 -1.43
C LEU A 45 18.80 -0.88 -0.43
N TYR A 46 18.44 -1.32 0.77
CA TYR A 46 19.38 -1.64 1.83
C TYR A 46 19.04 -3.00 2.45
N ASP A 47 20.02 -3.87 2.56
CA ASP A 47 19.91 -5.16 3.22
C ASP A 47 20.27 -5.00 4.71
N MET A 48 19.26 -5.12 5.57
CA MET A 48 19.43 -4.97 7.02
C MET A 48 20.15 -6.15 7.68
N GLU A 49 20.11 -7.32 7.05
CA GLU A 49 20.78 -8.50 7.59
C GLU A 49 22.29 -8.44 7.35
N LYS A 50 22.69 -7.98 6.16
CA LYS A 50 24.10 -7.83 5.77
C LYS A 50 24.67 -6.46 6.09
N ASP A 51 23.84 -5.52 6.57
CA ASP A 51 24.20 -4.13 6.88
C ASP A 51 24.87 -3.41 5.70
N THR A 52 24.32 -3.56 4.48
CA THR A 52 24.91 -3.02 3.26
C THR A 52 23.87 -2.56 2.24
N ASP A 53 24.23 -1.56 1.44
CA ASP A 53 23.48 -1.10 0.26
C ASP A 53 24.11 -1.59 -1.06
N VAL A 54 25.17 -2.41 -0.98
CA VAL A 54 25.87 -2.98 -2.15
C VAL A 54 25.37 -4.40 -2.38
N PHE A 55 24.90 -4.65 -3.59
CA PHE A 55 24.35 -5.94 -3.99
C PHE A 55 25.21 -6.61 -5.06
N THR A 56 25.45 -7.89 -4.91
CA THR A 56 26.16 -8.71 -5.92
C THR A 56 25.21 -9.23 -7.00
N SER A 57 23.92 -9.31 -6.66
CA SER A 57 22.85 -9.73 -7.59
C SER A 57 21.58 -8.94 -7.29
N VAL A 58 20.80 -8.70 -8.33
CA VAL A 58 19.50 -7.99 -8.20
C VAL A 58 18.44 -8.99 -7.73
N PRO A 59 17.66 -8.70 -6.69
CA PRO A 59 16.46 -9.48 -6.37
C PRO A 59 15.49 -9.50 -7.56
N ASN A 60 14.82 -10.61 -7.80
CA ASN A 60 13.88 -10.73 -8.93
C ASN A 60 12.75 -9.71 -8.86
N SER A 61 12.26 -9.43 -7.66
CA SER A 61 11.23 -8.41 -7.40
C SER A 61 11.16 -8.09 -5.91
N VAL A 62 10.60 -6.96 -5.59
CA VAL A 62 10.30 -6.50 -4.23
C VAL A 62 8.90 -5.89 -4.20
N ASP A 63 8.25 -5.92 -3.05
CA ASP A 63 6.98 -5.24 -2.84
C ASP A 63 7.25 -3.82 -2.38
N ILE A 64 6.76 -2.83 -3.11
CA ILE A 64 6.95 -1.41 -2.78
C ILE A 64 5.61 -0.70 -2.57
N VAL A 65 5.61 0.29 -1.71
CA VAL A 65 4.49 1.23 -1.53
C VAL A 65 4.93 2.59 -2.03
N LEU A 66 4.17 3.14 -2.98
CA LEU A 66 4.43 4.44 -3.58
C LEU A 66 3.47 5.51 -3.06
N VAL A 67 3.98 6.71 -2.81
CA VAL A 67 3.14 7.91 -2.65
C VAL A 67 2.60 8.30 -4.01
N GLN A 68 1.29 8.48 -4.10
CA GLN A 68 0.64 9.00 -5.29
C GLN A 68 0.40 10.51 -5.16
N GLN A 69 0.40 11.20 -6.30
CA GLN A 69 -0.01 12.60 -6.35
C GLN A 69 -1.50 12.71 -6.01
N PHE A 70 -1.89 13.78 -5.33
CA PHE A 70 -3.27 13.98 -4.86
C PHE A 70 -4.29 13.90 -6.00
N GLU A 71 -3.95 14.44 -7.17
CA GLU A 71 -4.79 14.47 -8.36
C GLU A 71 -5.06 13.08 -8.94
N HIS A 72 -4.15 12.13 -8.71
CA HIS A 72 -4.26 10.76 -9.20
C HIS A 72 -4.98 9.82 -8.22
N LEU A 73 -5.33 10.32 -7.02
CA LEU A 73 -6.09 9.54 -6.06
C LEU A 73 -7.57 9.41 -6.49
N PRO A 74 -8.20 8.28 -6.16
CA PRO A 74 -9.65 8.13 -6.33
C PRO A 74 -10.43 9.22 -5.58
N GLU A 75 -11.63 9.54 -6.05
CA GLU A 75 -12.44 10.61 -5.48
C GLU A 75 -12.74 10.42 -4.00
N TYR A 76 -13.07 9.21 -3.58
CA TYR A 76 -13.34 8.89 -2.17
C TYR A 76 -12.11 9.15 -1.26
N ALA A 77 -10.90 8.86 -1.75
CA ALA A 77 -9.66 9.15 -1.01
C ALA A 77 -9.39 10.65 -0.93
N ARG A 78 -9.55 11.38 -2.04
CA ARG A 78 -9.39 12.85 -2.08
C ARG A 78 -10.37 13.53 -1.15
N ARG A 79 -11.65 13.10 -1.16
CA ARG A 79 -12.69 13.64 -0.29
C ARG A 79 -12.33 13.46 1.19
N TYR A 80 -11.92 12.26 1.59
CA TYR A 80 -11.51 12.00 2.97
C TYR A 80 -10.31 12.85 3.40
N ILE A 81 -9.28 12.96 2.56
CA ILE A 81 -8.09 13.79 2.83
C ILE A 81 -8.50 15.26 3.01
N THR A 82 -9.37 15.76 2.13
CA THR A 82 -9.85 17.15 2.17
C THR A 82 -10.63 17.43 3.44
N MET A 83 -11.59 16.57 3.85
CA MET A 83 -12.39 16.77 5.07
C MET A 83 -11.51 16.70 6.31
N LYS A 84 -10.55 15.78 6.36
CA LYS A 84 -9.58 15.68 7.46
C LYS A 84 -8.70 16.91 7.58
N ALA A 85 -8.24 17.45 6.46
CA ALA A 85 -7.45 18.69 6.43
C ALA A 85 -8.30 19.90 6.88
N ALA A 86 -9.53 20.03 6.40
CA ALA A 86 -10.47 21.09 6.79
C ALA A 86 -10.75 21.07 8.29
N ARG A 87 -11.01 19.90 8.89
CA ARG A 87 -11.20 19.76 10.33
C ARG A 87 -9.98 20.21 11.14
N ARG A 88 -8.79 19.79 10.72
CA ARG A 88 -7.54 20.22 11.38
C ARG A 88 -7.32 21.72 11.29
N PHE A 89 -7.63 22.31 10.16
CA PHE A 89 -7.54 23.75 9.97
C PHE A 89 -8.57 24.49 10.85
N ALA A 90 -9.84 24.10 10.82
CA ALA A 90 -10.90 24.69 11.63
C ALA A 90 -10.57 24.64 13.13
N SER A 91 -10.11 23.49 13.62
CA SER A 91 -9.74 23.31 15.02
C SER A 91 -8.56 24.18 15.46
N ARG A 92 -7.60 24.44 14.57
CA ARG A 92 -6.37 25.17 14.93
C ARG A 92 -6.45 26.67 14.71
N PHE A 93 -7.19 27.12 13.71
CA PHE A 93 -7.20 28.51 13.25
C PHE A 93 -8.52 29.24 13.47
N ILE A 94 -9.63 28.53 13.41
CA ILE A 94 -10.96 29.15 13.60
C ILE A 94 -11.38 29.09 15.06
N GLY A 95 -11.12 27.96 15.74
CA GLY A 95 -11.44 27.78 17.16
C GLY A 95 -12.95 27.65 17.46
N ASP A 96 -13.82 27.60 16.43
CA ASP A 96 -15.27 27.43 16.58
C ASP A 96 -15.58 25.92 16.73
N THR A 97 -16.17 25.59 17.89
CA THR A 97 -16.53 24.21 18.23
C THR A 97 -17.67 23.67 17.36
N THR A 98 -18.63 24.52 16.99
CA THR A 98 -19.80 24.13 16.18
C THR A 98 -19.35 23.78 14.76
N ILE A 99 -18.54 24.63 14.14
CA ILE A 99 -17.96 24.37 12.81
C ILE A 99 -17.08 23.11 12.84
N THR A 100 -16.26 22.95 13.86
CA THR A 100 -15.39 21.78 14.02
C THR A 100 -16.19 20.49 14.17
N GLN A 101 -17.34 20.51 14.85
CA GLN A 101 -18.23 19.36 14.98
C GLN A 101 -18.91 19.00 13.66
N LEU A 102 -19.41 19.98 12.90
CA LEU A 102 -20.04 19.76 11.59
C LEU A 102 -19.04 19.15 10.60
N ILE A 103 -17.84 19.73 10.49
CA ILE A 103 -16.79 19.16 9.63
C ILE A 103 -16.36 17.77 10.12
N GLY A 104 -16.44 17.50 11.42
CA GLY A 104 -16.19 16.18 12.00
C GLY A 104 -17.20 15.12 11.56
N GLN A 105 -18.47 15.49 11.36
CA GLN A 105 -19.49 14.61 10.79
C GLN A 105 -19.19 14.32 9.31
N ASP A 106 -18.89 15.35 8.53
CA ASP A 106 -18.51 15.19 7.11
C ASP A 106 -17.23 14.32 6.95
N GLU A 107 -16.26 14.45 7.86
CA GLU A 107 -15.05 13.59 7.88
C GLU A 107 -15.43 12.13 8.13
N ASN A 108 -16.34 11.85 9.08
CA ASN A 108 -16.79 10.50 9.36
C ASN A 108 -17.54 9.87 8.18
N GLU A 109 -18.41 10.61 7.51
CA GLU A 109 -19.09 10.16 6.30
C GLU A 109 -18.07 9.82 5.18
N ALA A 110 -17.09 10.70 4.98
CA ALA A 110 -16.04 10.49 4.00
C ALA A 110 -15.16 9.27 4.34
N LEU A 111 -14.89 9.04 5.65
CA LEU A 111 -14.14 7.86 6.11
C LEU A 111 -14.90 6.56 5.84
N VAL A 112 -16.21 6.54 6.14
CA VAL A 112 -17.04 5.35 5.88
C VAL A 112 -17.09 5.05 4.39
N ALA A 113 -17.30 6.07 3.54
CA ALA A 113 -17.28 5.90 2.09
C ALA A 113 -15.92 5.38 1.58
N PHE A 114 -14.81 5.88 2.13
CA PHE A 114 -13.46 5.41 1.83
C PHE A 114 -13.31 3.93 2.17
N GLN A 115 -13.67 3.52 3.40
CA GLN A 115 -13.56 2.14 3.85
C GLN A 115 -14.44 1.18 3.03
N GLN A 116 -15.65 1.59 2.66
CA GLN A 116 -16.55 0.79 1.81
C GLN A 116 -15.98 0.60 0.42
N SER A 117 -15.41 1.64 -0.19
CA SER A 117 -14.79 1.55 -1.52
C SER A 117 -13.55 0.64 -1.51
N GLU A 118 -12.70 0.74 -0.48
CA GLU A 118 -11.54 -0.15 -0.31
C GLU A 118 -11.97 -1.61 -0.11
N ALA A 119 -13.04 -1.87 0.67
CA ALA A 119 -13.56 -3.20 0.87
C ALA A 119 -14.10 -3.80 -0.45
N GLN A 120 -14.84 -3.01 -1.23
CA GLN A 120 -15.37 -3.45 -2.53
C GLN A 120 -14.26 -3.75 -3.55
N GLU A 121 -13.19 -2.94 -3.57
CA GLU A 121 -12.04 -3.19 -4.45
C GLU A 121 -11.25 -4.44 -4.02
N SER A 122 -11.19 -4.75 -2.72
CA SER A 122 -10.49 -5.94 -2.22
C SER A 122 -11.27 -7.24 -2.46
N ASP A 123 -12.60 -7.21 -2.43
CA ASP A 123 -13.45 -8.39 -2.65
C ASP A 123 -13.34 -8.97 -4.07
N THR A 124 -13.04 -8.15 -5.06
CA THR A 124 -12.79 -8.63 -6.43
C THR A 124 -11.57 -9.54 -6.54
N ASN A 125 -10.64 -9.47 -5.60
CA ASN A 125 -9.42 -10.29 -5.59
C ASN A 125 -9.57 -11.64 -4.86
N ILE A 126 -10.54 -11.79 -3.96
CA ILE A 126 -10.73 -13.04 -3.18
C ILE A 126 -11.17 -14.19 -4.09
N LEU A 127 -11.95 -13.92 -5.12
CA LEU A 127 -12.43 -14.94 -6.07
C LEU A 127 -11.37 -15.37 -7.10
N ASN A 128 -10.33 -14.56 -7.33
CA ASN A 128 -9.28 -14.85 -8.30
C ASN A 128 -7.94 -15.29 -7.67
N GLY A 129 -7.82 -15.38 -6.37
CA GLY A 129 -6.52 -15.32 -5.69
C GLY A 129 -6.00 -16.62 -5.08
N ASP A 130 -6.73 -17.72 -4.96
CA ASP A 130 -6.13 -18.91 -4.35
C ASP A 130 -6.78 -20.23 -4.79
N SER A 131 -5.98 -21.05 -5.50
CA SER A 131 -6.32 -22.44 -5.85
C SER A 131 -6.60 -23.31 -4.61
N ASN A 132 -6.17 -22.90 -3.42
CA ASN A 132 -6.43 -23.58 -2.17
C ASN A 132 -7.87 -23.37 -1.66
N THR A 133 -8.47 -22.22 -1.92
CA THR A 133 -9.88 -21.96 -1.56
C THR A 133 -10.82 -22.80 -2.39
N PHE A 134 -10.52 -23.04 -3.67
CA PHE A 134 -11.28 -23.95 -4.54
C PHE A 134 -11.16 -25.41 -4.12
N SER A 135 -10.04 -25.84 -3.52
CA SER A 135 -9.87 -27.23 -3.05
C SER A 135 -10.73 -27.56 -1.84
N ILE A 136 -11.08 -26.58 -1.03
CA ILE A 136 -11.94 -26.74 0.15
C ILE A 136 -13.40 -26.89 -0.28
N ILE A 137 -13.84 -26.16 -1.30
CA ILE A 137 -15.21 -26.21 -1.83
C ILE A 137 -15.43 -27.51 -2.62
N ASN A 138 -14.43 -28.02 -3.35
CA ASN A 138 -14.52 -29.24 -4.14
C ASN A 138 -14.40 -30.56 -3.33
N ARG A 139 -14.15 -30.50 -2.03
CA ARG A 139 -14.12 -31.70 -1.18
C ARG A 139 -15.49 -32.33 -0.94
N THR A 140 -16.59 -31.67 -1.31
CA THR A 140 -17.96 -32.14 -1.07
C THR A 140 -18.50 -33.07 -2.18
N THR A 141 -17.77 -33.31 -3.27
CA THR A 141 -18.30 -34.03 -4.44
C THR A 141 -17.65 -35.40 -4.70
N ARG A 142 -16.85 -35.95 -3.77
CA ARG A 142 -16.41 -37.36 -3.87
C ARG A 142 -17.09 -38.23 -2.83
N ARG A 143 -18.37 -38.50 -3.03
CA ARG A 143 -18.99 -39.77 -2.64
C ARG A 143 -19.15 -40.59 -3.91
N THR A 144 -18.22 -41.48 -4.14
CA THR A 144 -18.35 -42.60 -5.10
C THR A 144 -18.93 -43.79 -4.39
N TYR A 145 -19.88 -44.40 -5.07
CA TYR A 145 -20.39 -45.73 -4.82
C TYR A 145 -19.27 -46.77 -5.02
#